data_a3371c2b85a02dc22fc9a39630c138c4
#
_entry.id   a3371c2b85a02dc22fc9a39630c138c4
#
_cell.length_a   1.000
_cell.length_b   1.000
_cell.length_c   1.000
_cell.angle_alpha   90.00
_cell.angle_beta   90.00
_cell.angle_gamma   90.00
#
_symmetry.space_group_name_H-M   'P 1'
#
loop_
_entity.id
_entity.type
_entity.pdbx_description
1 polymer ?
#
loop_
_entity_poly.entity_id
_entity_poly.type
_entity_poly.pdbx_seq_one_letter_code
_entity_poly.pdbx_strand_id
1 'polypeptide(L)'
;MKRPPDGLQAPDAQLDTRLGSRLAALRAERGWSLGELAERSGISRSTLSRAERAEISPTASMLNRLCNVYGRTMSQLLSEVESEPALLVRAAEQPVWEDRSAGFVRRSVSPPHAGLRAELVEGRLAEGADIAYDRPPVPGLEQHVWVLEGALDVTVQDVEHRLGTGDCLRMRVWGPTRFRCAGPGAVRYALAVVLP
;
A
#
# COMPACT_ATOMS: atom_id res chain seq x y z
N MET A 1 15.83 -19.40 -41.62
CA MET A 1 16.04 -19.49 -40.13
C MET A 1 15.54 -18.18 -39.53
N LYS A 2 14.27 -18.12 -39.06
CA LYS A 2 13.63 -16.91 -38.51
C LYS A 2 14.09 -16.73 -37.06
N ARG A 3 14.63 -15.55 -36.75
CA ARG A 3 14.94 -15.09 -35.38
C ARG A 3 13.62 -15.01 -34.61
N PRO A 4 13.54 -15.50 -33.35
CA PRO A 4 12.35 -15.29 -32.53
C PRO A 4 12.24 -13.81 -32.15
N PRO A 5 11.01 -13.29 -31.87
CA PRO A 5 10.83 -11.89 -31.51
C PRO A 5 11.44 -11.62 -30.13
N ASP A 6 12.28 -10.59 -30.06
CA ASP A 6 12.81 -9.99 -28.83
C ASP A 6 11.62 -9.53 -27.96
N GLY A 7 11.49 -10.05 -26.73
CA GLY A 7 10.55 -9.50 -25.75
C GLY A 7 10.08 -10.39 -24.61
N LEU A 8 10.37 -11.69 -24.63
CA LEU A 8 10.06 -12.58 -23.49
C LEU A 8 11.35 -12.80 -22.70
N GLN A 9 11.59 -11.97 -21.67
CA GLN A 9 12.57 -12.32 -20.65
C GLN A 9 12.13 -13.65 -20.01
N ALA A 10 13.10 -14.55 -19.79
CA ALA A 10 12.83 -15.81 -19.11
C ALA A 10 12.15 -15.54 -17.75
N PRO A 11 11.20 -16.39 -17.29
CA PRO A 11 10.48 -16.22 -16.02
C PRO A 11 11.41 -15.93 -14.83
N ASP A 12 12.58 -16.54 -14.81
CA ASP A 12 13.61 -16.37 -13.77
C ASP A 12 14.21 -14.96 -13.75
N ALA A 13 14.44 -14.34 -14.91
CA ALA A 13 15.00 -12.98 -14.99
C ALA A 13 14.01 -11.92 -14.52
N GLN A 14 12.70 -12.14 -14.69
CA GLN A 14 11.66 -11.26 -14.16
C GLN A 14 11.54 -11.40 -12.64
N LEU A 15 11.66 -12.61 -12.10
CA LEU A 15 11.65 -12.86 -10.66
C LEU A 15 12.84 -12.18 -9.99
N ASP A 16 14.04 -12.31 -10.55
CA ASP A 16 15.25 -11.66 -10.03
C ASP A 16 15.13 -10.13 -10.04
N THR A 17 14.54 -9.55 -11.09
CA THR A 17 14.31 -8.10 -11.17
C THR A 17 13.34 -7.62 -10.09
N ARG A 18 12.23 -8.34 -9.88
CA ARG A 18 11.25 -8.04 -8.83
C ARG A 18 11.85 -8.20 -7.44
N LEU A 19 12.61 -9.28 -7.23
CA LEU A 19 13.28 -9.55 -5.97
C LEU A 19 14.31 -8.46 -5.63
N GLY A 20 15.15 -8.07 -6.60
CA GLY A 20 16.11 -6.98 -6.45
C GLY A 20 15.43 -5.66 -6.09
N SER A 21 14.37 -5.31 -6.81
CA SER A 21 13.57 -4.11 -6.55
C SER A 21 12.92 -4.14 -5.15
N ARG A 22 12.42 -5.32 -4.71
CA ARG A 22 11.83 -5.48 -3.38
C ARG A 22 12.85 -5.35 -2.27
N LEU A 23 14.04 -5.91 -2.44
CA LEU A 23 15.16 -5.77 -1.48
C LEU A 23 15.58 -4.30 -1.34
N ALA A 24 15.69 -3.57 -2.45
CA ALA A 24 16.01 -2.14 -2.45
C ALA A 24 14.91 -1.32 -1.73
N ALA A 25 13.63 -1.63 -1.97
CA ALA A 25 12.50 -1.00 -1.29
C ALA A 25 12.53 -1.24 0.22
N LEU A 26 12.75 -2.50 0.66
CA LEU A 26 12.86 -2.85 2.09
C LEU A 26 14.00 -2.12 2.80
N ARG A 27 15.12 -1.90 2.11
CA ARG A 27 16.23 -1.12 2.64
C ARG A 27 15.85 0.36 2.76
N ALA A 28 15.24 0.92 1.72
CA ALA A 28 14.80 2.31 1.68
C ALA A 28 13.71 2.61 2.72
N GLU A 29 12.75 1.70 2.93
CA GLU A 29 11.70 1.79 3.97
C GLU A 29 12.28 1.95 5.38
N ARG A 30 13.51 1.43 5.61
CA ARG A 30 14.23 1.56 6.87
C ARG A 30 15.20 2.74 6.92
N GLY A 31 15.30 3.50 5.83
CA GLY A 31 16.24 4.61 5.71
C GLY A 31 17.72 4.16 5.66
N TRP A 32 18.00 2.88 5.36
CA TRP A 32 19.38 2.38 5.39
C TRP A 32 20.12 2.60 4.08
N SER A 33 21.37 3.00 4.21
CA SER A 33 22.35 2.93 3.11
C SER A 33 22.75 1.48 2.81
N LEU A 34 23.34 1.25 1.64
CA LEU A 34 23.93 -0.07 1.33
C LEU A 34 25.05 -0.46 2.30
N GLY A 35 25.76 0.53 2.87
CA GLY A 35 26.80 0.31 3.90
C GLY A 35 26.20 -0.24 5.18
N GLU A 36 25.17 0.40 5.72
CA GLU A 36 24.48 -0.05 6.92
C GLU A 36 23.82 -1.42 6.75
N LEU A 37 23.24 -1.70 5.58
CA LEU A 37 22.72 -3.04 5.30
C LEU A 37 23.84 -4.09 5.24
N ALA A 38 25.01 -3.74 4.68
CA ALA A 38 26.17 -4.62 4.63
C ALA A 38 26.67 -4.99 6.04
N GLU A 39 26.78 -4.02 6.93
CA GLU A 39 27.16 -4.22 8.34
C GLU A 39 26.17 -5.14 9.06
N ARG A 40 24.86 -4.92 8.89
CA ARG A 40 23.80 -5.70 9.55
C ARG A 40 23.68 -7.11 9.01
N SER A 41 23.81 -7.29 7.70
CA SER A 41 23.61 -8.59 7.04
C SER A 41 24.90 -9.41 6.92
N GLY A 42 26.09 -8.77 7.06
CA GLY A 42 27.38 -9.38 6.80
C GLY A 42 27.60 -9.74 5.30
N ILE A 43 26.83 -9.11 4.39
CA ILE A 43 26.97 -9.26 2.95
C ILE A 43 27.68 -8.02 2.41
N SER A 44 28.65 -8.20 1.49
CA SER A 44 29.39 -7.05 0.99
C SER A 44 28.48 -6.01 0.30
N ARG A 45 28.82 -4.72 0.43
CA ARG A 45 28.10 -3.62 -0.22
C ARG A 45 27.98 -3.82 -1.74
N SER A 46 29.03 -4.32 -2.39
CA SER A 46 29.03 -4.57 -3.83
C SER A 46 28.07 -5.70 -4.22
N THR A 47 28.02 -6.78 -3.43
CA THR A 47 27.08 -7.89 -3.63
C THR A 47 25.63 -7.43 -3.43
N LEU A 48 25.35 -6.66 -2.39
CA LEU A 48 24.01 -6.08 -2.16
C LEU A 48 23.56 -5.18 -3.32
N SER A 49 24.46 -4.28 -3.77
CA SER A 49 24.17 -3.39 -4.90
C SER A 49 23.85 -4.16 -6.18
N ARG A 50 24.59 -5.22 -6.47
CA ARG A 50 24.36 -6.07 -7.65
C ARG A 50 23.06 -6.87 -7.55
N ALA A 51 22.74 -7.36 -6.36
CA ALA A 51 21.48 -8.06 -6.11
C ALA A 51 20.27 -7.13 -6.25
N GLU A 52 20.34 -5.91 -5.69
CA GLU A 52 19.26 -4.91 -5.81
C GLU A 52 19.04 -4.46 -7.27
N ARG A 53 20.08 -4.49 -8.12
CA ARG A 53 19.96 -4.20 -9.55
C ARG A 53 19.67 -5.43 -10.42
N ALA A 54 19.43 -6.59 -9.80
CA ALA A 54 19.23 -7.86 -10.48
C ALA A 54 20.40 -8.27 -11.42
N GLU A 55 21.61 -7.81 -11.13
CA GLU A 55 22.82 -8.23 -11.86
C GLU A 55 23.31 -9.61 -11.40
N ILE A 56 22.84 -10.07 -10.27
CA ILE A 56 23.05 -11.41 -9.74
C ILE A 56 21.76 -11.92 -9.09
N SER A 57 21.47 -13.20 -9.22
CA SER A 57 20.41 -13.86 -8.46
C SER A 57 20.91 -14.12 -7.02
N PRO A 58 20.18 -13.68 -5.98
CA PRO A 58 20.56 -13.93 -4.60
C PRO A 58 20.51 -15.41 -4.25
N THR A 59 21.54 -15.92 -3.58
CA THR A 59 21.52 -17.30 -3.06
C THR A 59 20.53 -17.45 -1.89
N ALA A 60 20.06 -18.67 -1.61
CA ALA A 60 19.20 -18.95 -0.46
C ALA A 60 19.82 -18.50 0.87
N SER A 61 21.14 -18.68 1.04
CA SER A 61 21.86 -18.20 2.23
C SER A 61 21.85 -16.68 2.33
N MET A 62 22.03 -15.97 1.22
CA MET A 62 21.96 -14.51 1.17
C MET A 62 20.56 -14.02 1.50
N LEU A 63 19.52 -14.63 0.92
CA LEU A 63 18.11 -14.30 1.22
C LEU A 63 17.78 -14.53 2.67
N ASN A 64 18.21 -15.65 3.26
CA ASN A 64 17.97 -15.93 4.67
C ASN A 64 18.59 -14.87 5.59
N ARG A 65 19.82 -14.42 5.30
CA ARG A 65 20.50 -13.34 6.06
C ARG A 65 19.74 -12.02 5.94
N LEU A 66 19.31 -11.66 4.75
CA LEU A 66 18.50 -10.45 4.51
C LEU A 66 17.14 -10.53 5.21
N CYS A 67 16.46 -11.67 5.12
CA CYS A 67 15.20 -11.91 5.81
C CYS A 67 15.33 -11.73 7.33
N ASN A 68 16.41 -12.24 7.94
CA ASN A 68 16.67 -12.04 9.35
C ASN A 68 16.83 -10.56 9.72
N VAL A 69 17.60 -9.80 8.92
CA VAL A 69 17.80 -8.37 9.13
C VAL A 69 16.51 -7.57 8.96
N TYR A 70 15.67 -7.99 8.00
CA TYR A 70 14.39 -7.35 7.73
C TYR A 70 13.24 -7.82 8.64
N GLY A 71 13.46 -8.84 9.52
CA GLY A 71 12.43 -9.40 10.39
C GLY A 71 11.29 -10.06 9.60
N ARG A 72 11.63 -10.79 8.52
CA ARG A 72 10.68 -11.45 7.61
C ARG A 72 11.07 -12.90 7.40
N THR A 73 10.11 -13.75 7.00
CA THR A 73 10.42 -15.10 6.52
C THR A 73 10.73 -15.06 5.02
N MET A 74 11.49 -16.04 4.53
CA MET A 74 11.76 -16.19 3.10
C MET A 74 10.46 -16.38 2.31
N SER A 75 9.49 -17.14 2.85
CA SER A 75 8.18 -17.34 2.23
C SER A 75 7.40 -16.03 2.07
N GLN A 76 7.44 -15.15 3.07
CA GLN A 76 6.83 -13.82 2.97
C GLN A 76 7.49 -12.98 1.87
N LEU A 77 8.83 -12.95 1.83
CA LEU A 77 9.56 -12.20 0.81
C LEU A 77 9.25 -12.71 -0.60
N LEU A 78 9.27 -14.03 -0.81
CA LEU A 78 8.99 -14.64 -2.11
C LEU A 78 7.54 -14.43 -2.52
N SER A 79 6.57 -14.61 -1.61
CA SER A 79 5.16 -14.33 -1.90
C SER A 79 4.92 -12.89 -2.35
N GLU A 80 5.61 -11.91 -1.76
CA GLU A 80 5.54 -10.51 -2.18
C GLU A 80 6.11 -10.25 -3.58
N VAL A 81 7.02 -11.11 -4.03
CA VAL A 81 7.70 -11.00 -5.33
C VAL A 81 6.99 -11.81 -6.42
N GLU A 82 6.44 -12.96 -6.07
CA GLU A 82 5.69 -13.84 -6.99
C GLU A 82 4.35 -13.24 -7.41
N SER A 83 3.72 -12.48 -6.50
CA SER A 83 2.46 -11.79 -6.79
C SER A 83 2.75 -10.48 -7.53
N GLU A 84 2.54 -10.42 -8.84
CA GLU A 84 2.40 -9.13 -9.52
C GLU A 84 1.07 -8.49 -9.11
N PRO A 85 1.07 -7.18 -8.75
CA PRO A 85 -0.18 -6.50 -8.58
C PRO A 85 -0.96 -6.59 -9.90
N ALA A 86 -2.20 -7.03 -9.85
CA ALA A 86 -3.05 -6.99 -11.03
C ALA A 86 -3.10 -5.54 -11.53
N LEU A 87 -2.66 -5.31 -12.77
CA LEU A 87 -2.73 -3.97 -13.39
C LEU A 87 -4.18 -3.47 -13.48
N LEU A 88 -5.12 -4.40 -13.60
CA LEU A 88 -6.54 -4.13 -13.66
C LEU A 88 -7.26 -4.92 -12.56
N VAL A 89 -7.87 -4.22 -11.61
CA VAL A 89 -8.77 -4.80 -10.62
C VAL A 89 -10.21 -4.48 -11.05
N ARG A 90 -10.90 -5.49 -11.54
CA ARG A 90 -12.28 -5.30 -12.02
C ARG A 90 -13.23 -5.07 -10.85
N ALA A 91 -14.29 -4.29 -11.06
CA ALA A 91 -15.26 -3.95 -10.01
C ALA A 91 -15.84 -5.19 -9.29
N ALA A 92 -16.04 -6.30 -10.01
CA ALA A 92 -16.53 -7.55 -9.45
C ALA A 92 -15.50 -8.29 -8.56
N GLU A 93 -14.22 -7.93 -8.69
CA GLU A 93 -13.10 -8.54 -7.94
C GLU A 93 -12.69 -7.68 -6.72
N GLN A 94 -13.24 -6.46 -6.62
CA GLN A 94 -12.93 -5.54 -5.54
C GLN A 94 -13.59 -6.03 -4.24
N PRO A 95 -12.82 -6.27 -3.16
CA PRO A 95 -13.37 -6.70 -1.88
C PRO A 95 -14.32 -5.64 -1.32
N VAL A 96 -15.48 -6.06 -0.86
CA VAL A 96 -16.47 -5.20 -0.19
C VAL A 96 -16.67 -5.70 1.24
N TRP A 97 -16.57 -4.79 2.18
CA TRP A 97 -16.90 -5.02 3.58
C TRP A 97 -18.04 -4.09 4.00
N GLU A 98 -19.00 -4.61 4.76
CA GLU A 98 -20.17 -3.89 5.19
C GLU A 98 -20.36 -4.01 6.71
N ASP A 99 -20.53 -2.87 7.38
CA ASP A 99 -21.06 -2.79 8.72
C ASP A 99 -22.48 -2.23 8.65
N ARG A 100 -23.46 -3.13 8.70
CA ARG A 100 -24.88 -2.78 8.63
C ARG A 100 -25.36 -1.99 9.83
N SER A 101 -24.77 -2.23 11.01
CA SER A 101 -25.16 -1.55 12.24
C SER A 101 -24.73 -0.08 12.23
N ALA A 102 -23.58 0.21 11.64
CA ALA A 102 -23.06 1.56 11.48
C ALA A 102 -23.49 2.24 10.17
N GLY A 103 -24.17 1.51 9.27
CA GLY A 103 -24.55 2.04 7.96
C GLY A 103 -23.34 2.35 7.07
N PHE A 104 -22.26 1.55 7.18
CA PHE A 104 -21.01 1.79 6.47
C PHE A 104 -20.66 0.66 5.51
N VAL A 105 -20.35 1.02 4.28
CA VAL A 105 -19.82 0.10 3.26
C VAL A 105 -18.47 0.60 2.80
N ARG A 106 -17.48 -0.30 2.79
CA ARG A 106 -16.11 -0.06 2.32
C ARG A 106 -15.79 -1.00 1.17
N ARG A 107 -15.45 -0.46 0.01
CA ARG A 107 -14.97 -1.20 -1.15
C ARG A 107 -13.48 -0.91 -1.36
N SER A 108 -12.66 -1.92 -1.43
CA SER A 108 -11.24 -1.78 -1.78
C SER A 108 -11.08 -1.74 -3.29
N VAL A 109 -11.05 -0.53 -3.86
CA VAL A 109 -10.94 -0.29 -5.31
C VAL A 109 -9.54 -0.67 -5.82
N SER A 110 -8.50 -0.28 -5.08
CA SER A 110 -7.13 -0.72 -5.26
C SER A 110 -6.66 -1.29 -3.92
N PRO A 111 -6.76 -2.61 -3.71
CA PRO A 111 -6.34 -3.24 -2.46
C PRO A 111 -4.85 -3.04 -2.18
N PRO A 112 -4.41 -3.13 -0.90
CA PRO A 112 -3.01 -3.08 -0.56
C PRO A 112 -2.22 -4.18 -1.28
N HIS A 113 -1.06 -3.79 -1.81
CA HIS A 113 -0.15 -4.72 -2.47
C HIS A 113 1.30 -4.38 -2.13
N ALA A 114 2.15 -5.40 -1.97
CA ALA A 114 3.54 -5.23 -1.56
C ALA A 114 4.37 -4.31 -2.47
N GLY A 115 4.04 -4.21 -3.75
CA GLY A 115 4.70 -3.33 -4.71
C GLY A 115 4.10 -1.92 -4.83
N LEU A 116 3.00 -1.64 -4.13
CA LEU A 116 2.30 -0.35 -4.22
C LEU A 116 2.24 0.31 -2.84
N ARG A 117 2.47 1.63 -2.79
CA ARG A 117 2.45 2.40 -1.54
C ARG A 117 1.06 2.96 -1.22
N ALA A 118 0.19 3.02 -2.20
CA ALA A 118 -1.14 3.60 -2.08
C ALA A 118 -2.23 2.55 -2.22
N GLU A 119 -3.26 2.71 -1.42
CA GLU A 119 -4.55 2.02 -1.55
C GLU A 119 -5.61 3.01 -1.99
N LEU A 120 -6.59 2.55 -2.74
CA LEU A 120 -7.78 3.33 -3.05
C LEU A 120 -9.02 2.61 -2.54
N VAL A 121 -9.79 3.32 -1.75
CA VAL A 121 -11.02 2.84 -1.10
C VAL A 121 -12.19 3.70 -1.54
N GLU A 122 -13.32 3.09 -1.82
CA GLU A 122 -14.60 3.78 -1.87
C GLU A 122 -15.34 3.54 -0.56
N GLY A 123 -15.69 4.63 0.13
CA GLY A 123 -16.54 4.60 1.32
C GLY A 123 -17.94 5.08 0.98
N ARG A 124 -18.95 4.43 1.58
CA ARG A 124 -20.34 4.86 1.54
C ARG A 124 -20.91 4.84 2.95
N LEU A 125 -21.42 5.99 3.40
CA LEU A 125 -22.12 6.12 4.66
C LEU A 125 -23.61 6.36 4.39
N ALA A 126 -24.46 5.60 5.07
CA ALA A 126 -25.88 5.85 5.07
C ALA A 126 -26.19 7.18 5.77
N GLU A 127 -27.38 7.72 5.57
CA GLU A 127 -27.86 8.91 6.28
C GLU A 127 -27.74 8.73 7.80
N GLY A 128 -27.11 9.71 8.46
CA GLY A 128 -26.86 9.71 9.90
C GLY A 128 -25.76 8.77 10.38
N ALA A 129 -25.11 8.02 9.48
CA ALA A 129 -23.98 7.17 9.85
C ALA A 129 -22.79 7.98 10.35
N ASP A 130 -22.11 7.42 11.35
CA ASP A 130 -21.05 8.09 12.11
C ASP A 130 -19.98 7.06 12.52
N ILE A 131 -18.79 7.18 11.98
CA ILE A 131 -17.67 6.25 12.16
C ILE A 131 -16.50 6.99 12.79
N ALA A 132 -16.04 6.52 13.95
CA ALA A 132 -14.89 7.06 14.66
C ALA A 132 -13.74 6.03 14.70
N TYR A 133 -12.53 6.54 14.58
CA TYR A 133 -11.29 5.79 14.73
C TYR A 133 -10.43 6.47 15.80
N ASP A 134 -10.07 5.75 16.85
CA ASP A 134 -9.28 6.30 17.96
C ASP A 134 -7.85 6.66 17.56
N ARG A 135 -7.28 5.91 16.62
CA ARG A 135 -5.90 6.12 16.12
C ARG A 135 -5.71 5.51 14.74
N PRO A 136 -4.79 6.04 13.92
CA PRO A 136 -4.42 5.40 12.66
C PRO A 136 -3.66 4.09 12.91
N PRO A 137 -3.76 3.10 12.00
CA PRO A 137 -2.98 1.87 12.08
C PRO A 137 -1.47 2.14 11.97
N VAL A 138 -1.09 3.20 11.25
CA VAL A 138 0.30 3.67 11.10
C VAL A 138 0.30 5.18 11.36
N PRO A 139 1.05 5.68 12.37
CA PRO A 139 1.18 7.11 12.61
C PRO A 139 1.75 7.87 11.41
N GLY A 140 1.17 9.02 11.09
CA GLY A 140 1.60 9.82 9.93
C GLY A 140 1.09 9.34 8.58
N LEU A 141 0.16 8.40 8.58
CA LEU A 141 -0.55 7.93 7.40
C LEU A 141 -1.13 9.12 6.61
N GLU A 142 -0.80 9.21 5.33
CA GLU A 142 -1.37 10.25 4.47
C GLU A 142 -2.70 9.77 3.90
N GLN A 143 -3.70 10.64 3.98
CA GLN A 143 -5.03 10.36 3.46
C GLN A 143 -5.55 11.53 2.63
N HIS A 144 -6.23 11.20 1.51
CA HIS A 144 -6.97 12.15 0.69
C HIS A 144 -8.40 11.65 0.61
N VAL A 145 -9.33 12.43 1.14
CA VAL A 145 -10.78 12.15 1.12
C VAL A 145 -11.43 13.02 0.06
N TRP A 146 -11.92 12.43 -1.00
CA TRP A 146 -12.60 13.14 -2.08
C TRP A 146 -14.09 12.74 -2.10
N VAL A 147 -14.97 13.70 -1.86
CA VAL A 147 -16.42 13.46 -1.87
C VAL A 147 -16.92 13.36 -3.30
N LEU A 148 -17.49 12.22 -3.64
CA LEU A 148 -18.03 11.92 -4.97
C LEU A 148 -19.52 12.28 -5.05
N GLU A 149 -20.26 12.12 -3.95
CA GLU A 149 -21.70 12.36 -3.88
C GLU A 149 -22.11 12.63 -2.43
N GLY A 150 -23.01 13.60 -2.21
CA GLY A 150 -23.53 13.95 -0.89
C GLY A 150 -22.66 14.92 -0.11
N ALA A 151 -22.74 14.88 1.22
CA ALA A 151 -21.96 15.71 2.12
C ALA A 151 -21.38 14.89 3.28
N LEU A 152 -20.11 15.14 3.59
CA LEU A 152 -19.32 14.43 4.59
C LEU A 152 -18.70 15.42 5.59
N ASP A 153 -18.92 15.22 6.87
CA ASP A 153 -18.13 15.86 7.92
C ASP A 153 -16.97 14.94 8.29
N VAL A 154 -15.76 15.48 8.28
CA VAL A 154 -14.53 14.77 8.69
C VAL A 154 -13.89 15.53 9.83
N THR A 155 -13.75 14.89 11.00
CA THR A 155 -13.03 15.47 12.14
C THR A 155 -11.62 14.89 12.19
N VAL A 156 -10.62 15.76 12.24
CA VAL A 156 -9.20 15.41 12.37
C VAL A 156 -8.58 16.28 13.46
N GLN A 157 -7.98 15.68 14.47
CA GLN A 157 -7.35 16.41 15.57
C GLN A 157 -8.30 17.47 16.18
N ASP A 158 -9.55 17.09 16.43
CA ASP A 158 -10.63 17.93 16.99
C ASP A 158 -11.10 19.09 16.09
N VAL A 159 -10.62 19.19 14.84
CA VAL A 159 -11.10 20.15 13.86
C VAL A 159 -12.06 19.46 12.90
N GLU A 160 -13.31 19.96 12.84
CA GLU A 160 -14.33 19.48 11.90
C GLU A 160 -14.21 20.19 10.55
N HIS A 161 -14.18 19.41 9.48
CA HIS A 161 -14.19 19.87 8.08
C HIS A 161 -15.47 19.38 7.41
N ARG A 162 -16.30 20.28 6.94
CA ARG A 162 -17.49 19.95 6.16
C ARG A 162 -17.17 19.96 4.67
N LEU A 163 -17.38 18.82 4.02
CA LEU A 163 -17.07 18.59 2.61
C LEU A 163 -18.35 18.35 1.82
N GLY A 164 -18.50 19.08 0.72
CA GLY A 164 -19.53 18.83 -0.29
C GLY A 164 -18.99 18.00 -1.47
N THR A 165 -19.88 17.64 -2.38
CA THR A 165 -19.50 16.95 -3.62
C THR A 165 -18.43 17.72 -4.38
N GLY A 166 -17.32 17.04 -4.73
CA GLY A 166 -16.17 17.60 -5.42
C GLY A 166 -15.05 18.08 -4.49
N ASP A 167 -15.33 18.31 -3.19
CA ASP A 167 -14.30 18.74 -2.25
C ASP A 167 -13.31 17.61 -1.93
N CYS A 168 -12.05 17.98 -1.67
CA CYS A 168 -11.00 17.06 -1.26
C CYS A 168 -10.27 17.57 -0.02
N LEU A 169 -10.33 16.79 1.07
CA LEU A 169 -9.53 16.99 2.27
C LEU A 169 -8.25 16.14 2.20
N ARG A 170 -7.11 16.79 2.38
CA ARG A 170 -5.79 16.13 2.45
C ARG A 170 -5.25 16.24 3.86
N MET A 171 -4.83 15.12 4.44
CA MET A 171 -4.37 15.10 5.83
C MET A 171 -3.29 14.06 6.08
N ARG A 172 -2.44 14.30 7.08
CA ARG A 172 -1.62 13.28 7.74
C ARG A 172 -2.23 12.95 9.07
N VAL A 173 -2.53 11.68 9.28
CA VAL A 173 -3.28 11.22 10.45
C VAL A 173 -2.32 10.76 11.53
N TRP A 174 -2.36 11.48 12.67
CA TRP A 174 -1.54 11.19 13.85
C TRP A 174 -2.36 10.75 15.05
N GLY A 175 -3.65 11.06 15.06
CA GLY A 175 -4.59 10.84 16.16
C GLY A 175 -5.96 10.39 15.67
N PRO A 176 -7.00 10.61 16.48
CA PRO A 176 -8.35 10.19 16.17
C PRO A 176 -8.90 10.90 14.93
N THR A 177 -9.77 10.19 14.20
CA THR A 177 -10.53 10.71 13.08
C THR A 177 -11.97 10.25 13.16
N ARG A 178 -12.89 11.05 12.63
CA ARG A 178 -14.31 10.73 12.58
C ARG A 178 -14.88 11.12 11.23
N PHE A 179 -15.74 10.27 10.68
CA PHE A 179 -16.42 10.46 9.42
C PHE A 179 -17.92 10.37 9.66
N ARG A 180 -18.65 11.42 9.35
CA ARG A 180 -20.10 11.50 9.57
C ARG A 180 -20.82 11.91 8.28
N CYS A 181 -21.91 11.21 7.96
CA CYS A 181 -22.80 11.62 6.89
C CYS A 181 -23.54 12.89 7.31
N ALA A 182 -23.23 14.02 6.68
CA ALA A 182 -23.65 15.37 7.11
C ALA A 182 -24.93 15.88 6.44
N GLY A 183 -25.38 15.22 5.39
CA GLY A 183 -26.53 15.66 4.57
C GLY A 183 -27.69 14.69 4.59
N PRO A 184 -28.80 15.06 3.96
CA PRO A 184 -29.86 14.11 3.66
C PRO A 184 -29.38 13.09 2.63
N GLY A 185 -29.73 11.83 2.85
CA GLY A 185 -29.31 10.70 2.03
C GLY A 185 -27.89 10.23 2.33
N ALA A 186 -27.43 9.26 1.56
CA ALA A 186 -26.10 8.67 1.74
C ALA A 186 -25.00 9.55 1.14
N VAL A 187 -23.78 9.47 1.70
CA VAL A 187 -22.57 10.07 1.12
C VAL A 187 -21.70 8.97 0.51
N ARG A 188 -21.06 9.27 -0.62
CA ARG A 188 -20.06 8.42 -1.28
C ARG A 188 -18.78 9.22 -1.48
N TYR A 189 -17.66 8.64 -1.08
CA TYR A 189 -16.36 9.29 -1.18
C TYR A 189 -15.27 8.29 -1.59
N ALA A 190 -14.24 8.79 -2.24
CA ALA A 190 -12.99 8.07 -2.46
C ALA A 190 -12.00 8.45 -1.36
N LEU A 191 -11.28 7.46 -0.84
CA LEU A 191 -10.19 7.62 0.12
C LEU A 191 -8.92 7.00 -0.47
N ALA A 192 -7.95 7.86 -0.81
CA ALA A 192 -6.60 7.40 -1.08
C ALA A 192 -5.82 7.37 0.25
N VAL A 193 -5.21 6.22 0.52
CA VAL A 193 -4.39 5.97 1.72
C VAL A 193 -2.97 5.71 1.25
N VAL A 194 -2.00 6.50 1.71
CA VAL A 194 -0.60 6.36 1.33
C VAL A 194 0.22 6.08 2.58
N LEU A 195 0.95 4.97 2.56
CA LEU A 195 1.87 4.61 3.65
C LEU A 195 3.08 5.55 3.65
N PRO A 196 3.55 5.98 4.84
CA PRO A 196 4.72 6.85 4.98
C PRO A 196 6.01 6.23 4.48
#